data_dcd900b5d607c844e4d3bc515d44d4b9
#
_entry.id   dcd900b5d607c844e4d3bc515d44d4b9
#
_cell.length_a   1.000
_cell.length_b   1.000
_cell.length_c   1.000
_cell.angle_alpha   90.00
_cell.angle_beta   90.00
_cell.angle_gamma   90.00
#
_symmetry.space_group_name_H-M   'P 1'
#
loop_
_entity.id
_entity.type
_entity.pdbx_description
1 polymer ?
#
loop_
_entity_poly.entity_id
_entity_poly.type
_entity_poly.pdbx_seq_one_letter_code
_entity_poly.pdbx_strand_id
1 'polypeptide(L)'
;MHRLLGWIVNVLVATLSVLATIVLIYALQARRLPDLQPWHTQAPAGEMQAAELDAGFTLDRYLGREQDLFEETRTGLLQSIPLEQQLPGNRYWAQSPNYQWLFPRDWNRSFELRPARIEGGALLLHGLTDSPYSMRAIARALFDRGYYVLALRMPGHGTVPAALAQVTWQDWMAATRLGARAVRSQIGADAPLLMVGYSNGAALSVKHQLDALEDASLPRADRIVLMSPMIGISPSAALARLLGRLSFIPFFAKSAWTEVQPEFNPFKFNSFPLNGACLLYTSPSPRDRTRSRMPSSA
;
A
#
# COMPACT_ATOMS: atom_id res chain seq x y z
N MET A 1 15.26 47.04 -17.43
CA MET A 1 14.50 45.90 -17.97
C MET A 1 15.43 44.78 -18.45
N HIS A 2 16.38 45.01 -19.36
CA HIS A 2 17.29 43.99 -19.91
C HIS A 2 18.17 43.28 -18.85
N ARG A 3 18.71 43.98 -17.84
CA ARG A 3 19.53 43.37 -16.79
C ARG A 3 18.74 42.43 -15.88
N LEU A 4 17.48 42.78 -15.55
CA LEU A 4 16.59 41.91 -14.75
C LEU A 4 16.21 40.64 -15.53
N LEU A 5 15.88 40.78 -16.83
CA LEU A 5 15.59 39.63 -17.69
C LEU A 5 16.79 38.69 -17.81
N GLY A 6 18.00 39.22 -18.01
CA GLY A 6 19.23 38.41 -18.05
C GLY A 6 19.48 37.67 -16.75
N TRP A 7 19.25 38.30 -15.58
CA TRP A 7 19.37 37.65 -14.30
C TRP A 7 18.34 36.52 -14.11
N ILE A 8 17.08 36.75 -14.51
CA ILE A 8 16.03 35.72 -14.45
C ILE A 8 16.39 34.53 -15.33
N VAL A 9 16.87 34.77 -16.54
CA VAL A 9 17.30 33.70 -17.46
C VAL A 9 18.45 32.89 -16.86
N ASN A 10 19.46 33.56 -16.28
CA ASN A 10 20.60 32.86 -15.67
C ASN A 10 20.16 32.02 -14.47
N VAL A 11 19.28 32.54 -13.61
CA VAL A 11 18.72 31.78 -12.49
C VAL A 11 17.94 30.56 -12.98
N LEU A 12 17.11 30.72 -14.02
CA LEU A 12 16.34 29.64 -14.62
C LEU A 12 17.27 28.56 -15.19
N VAL A 13 18.29 28.96 -15.97
CA VAL A 13 19.28 28.03 -16.54
C VAL A 13 20.03 27.28 -15.43
N ALA A 14 20.49 27.98 -14.40
CA ALA A 14 21.17 27.35 -13.28
C ALA A 14 20.25 26.34 -12.55
N THR A 15 19.01 26.71 -12.29
CA THR A 15 18.02 25.82 -11.67
C THR A 15 17.75 24.57 -12.51
N LEU A 16 17.53 24.75 -13.82
CA LEU A 16 17.32 23.61 -14.74
C LEU A 16 18.56 22.71 -14.83
N SER A 17 19.76 23.29 -14.85
CA SER A 17 21.01 22.52 -14.85
C SER A 17 21.19 21.69 -13.59
N VAL A 18 20.89 22.25 -12.41
CA VAL A 18 20.92 21.53 -11.13
C VAL A 18 19.88 20.40 -11.14
N LEU A 19 18.65 20.66 -11.58
CA LEU A 19 17.61 19.63 -11.69
C LEU A 19 18.01 18.51 -12.65
N ALA A 20 18.54 18.85 -13.83
CA ALA A 20 19.02 17.87 -14.80
C ALA A 20 20.14 17.01 -14.24
N THR A 21 21.08 17.61 -13.49
CA THR A 21 22.18 16.90 -12.82
C THR A 21 21.63 15.94 -11.75
N ILE A 22 20.67 16.37 -10.94
CA ILE A 22 20.03 15.51 -9.94
C ILE A 22 19.33 14.31 -10.62
N VAL A 23 18.57 14.57 -11.68
CA VAL A 23 17.89 13.50 -12.46
C VAL A 23 18.89 12.51 -13.03
N LEU A 24 20.00 13.02 -13.61
CA LEU A 24 21.05 12.18 -14.19
C LEU A 24 21.72 11.31 -13.11
N ILE A 25 22.11 11.90 -11.98
CA ILE A 25 22.72 11.16 -10.85
C ILE A 25 21.77 10.06 -10.38
N TYR A 26 20.48 10.39 -10.20
CA TYR A 26 19.47 9.43 -9.77
C TYR A 26 19.29 8.29 -10.79
N ALA A 27 19.25 8.61 -12.08
CA ALA A 27 19.16 7.61 -13.14
C ALA A 27 20.40 6.69 -13.17
N LEU A 28 21.59 7.25 -13.00
CA LEU A 28 22.83 6.47 -12.95
C LEU A 28 22.89 5.55 -11.71
N GLN A 29 22.37 6.02 -10.57
CA GLN A 29 22.24 5.18 -9.37
C GLN A 29 21.22 4.06 -9.58
N ALA A 30 20.05 4.38 -10.15
CA ALA A 30 19.02 3.40 -10.44
C ALA A 30 19.51 2.29 -11.41
N ARG A 31 20.41 2.60 -12.34
CA ARG A 31 21.02 1.61 -13.23
C ARG A 31 21.87 0.55 -12.52
N ARG A 32 22.32 0.82 -11.29
CA ARG A 32 23.04 -0.15 -10.46
C ARG A 32 22.13 -1.19 -9.82
N LEU A 33 20.82 -0.97 -9.84
CA LEU A 33 19.85 -1.96 -9.37
C LEU A 33 19.89 -3.20 -10.27
N PRO A 34 19.59 -4.39 -9.72
CA PRO A 34 19.40 -5.62 -10.49
C PRO A 34 18.43 -5.44 -11.65
N ASP A 35 18.44 -6.36 -12.61
CA ASP A 35 17.52 -6.32 -13.74
C ASP A 35 16.07 -6.58 -13.28
N LEU A 36 15.16 -5.79 -13.84
CA LEU A 36 13.74 -5.91 -13.53
C LEU A 36 13.20 -7.22 -14.11
N GLN A 37 12.50 -7.95 -13.28
CA GLN A 37 11.84 -9.20 -13.62
C GLN A 37 10.36 -8.96 -13.98
N PRO A 38 9.64 -9.93 -14.55
CA PRO A 38 8.22 -9.77 -14.91
C PRO A 38 7.35 -9.20 -13.78
N TRP A 39 7.54 -9.63 -12.55
CA TRP A 39 6.82 -9.13 -11.37
C TRP A 39 7.14 -7.70 -10.97
N HIS A 40 8.16 -7.09 -11.56
CA HIS A 40 8.49 -5.67 -11.40
C HIS A 40 7.85 -4.80 -12.49
N THR A 41 7.54 -5.37 -13.66
CA THR A 41 7.11 -4.62 -14.83
C THR A 41 5.66 -4.85 -15.22
N GLN A 42 5.07 -5.94 -14.75
CA GLN A 42 3.69 -6.34 -15.05
C GLN A 42 2.89 -6.46 -13.75
N ALA A 43 1.68 -5.93 -13.75
CA ALA A 43 0.74 -6.04 -12.65
C ALA A 43 -0.59 -6.62 -13.17
N PRO A 44 -1.36 -7.35 -12.35
CA PRO A 44 -2.69 -7.80 -12.74
C PRO A 44 -3.60 -6.62 -13.03
N ALA A 45 -4.50 -6.76 -13.98
CA ALA A 45 -5.50 -5.76 -14.30
C ALA A 45 -6.63 -5.74 -13.25
N GLY A 46 -7.29 -4.61 -13.09
CA GLY A 46 -8.49 -4.52 -12.26
C GLY A 46 -8.25 -4.41 -10.76
N GLU A 47 -7.07 -3.93 -10.32
CA GLU A 47 -6.86 -3.59 -8.89
C GLU A 47 -7.90 -2.54 -8.45
N MET A 48 -8.38 -2.65 -7.21
CA MET A 48 -9.44 -1.80 -6.68
C MET A 48 -8.99 -0.35 -6.57
N GLN A 49 -9.78 0.56 -7.14
CA GLN A 49 -9.54 2.00 -7.12
C GLN A 49 -10.55 2.72 -6.24
N ALA A 50 -10.14 3.86 -5.67
CA ALA A 50 -10.98 4.65 -4.78
C ALA A 50 -12.31 5.07 -5.42
N ALA A 51 -12.31 5.35 -6.72
CA ALA A 51 -13.51 5.74 -7.46
C ALA A 51 -14.58 4.64 -7.53
N GLU A 52 -14.19 3.36 -7.40
CA GLU A 52 -15.08 2.20 -7.42
C GLU A 52 -15.55 1.80 -6.03
N LEU A 53 -14.74 2.05 -5.01
CA LEU A 53 -14.98 1.64 -3.61
C LEU A 53 -15.88 2.64 -2.89
N ASP A 54 -17.02 2.99 -3.49
CA ASP A 54 -18.03 3.86 -2.91
C ASP A 54 -18.82 3.19 -1.75
N ALA A 55 -19.86 3.85 -1.24
CA ALA A 55 -20.66 3.33 -0.15
C ALA A 55 -21.47 2.06 -0.53
N GLY A 56 -21.76 1.88 -1.81
CA GLY A 56 -22.47 0.72 -2.33
C GLY A 56 -21.58 -0.49 -2.66
N PHE A 57 -20.27 -0.32 -2.63
CA PHE A 57 -19.35 -1.43 -2.87
C PHE A 57 -19.26 -2.32 -1.62
N THR A 58 -19.53 -3.62 -1.79
CA THR A 58 -19.60 -4.58 -0.68
C THR A 58 -18.30 -5.32 -0.47
N LEU A 59 -18.11 -5.89 0.74
CA LEU A 59 -16.96 -6.76 1.04
C LEU A 59 -16.93 -7.98 0.12
N ASP A 60 -18.07 -8.60 -0.16
CA ASP A 60 -18.14 -9.78 -1.04
C ASP A 60 -17.61 -9.47 -2.45
N ARG A 61 -17.97 -8.30 -3.00
CA ARG A 61 -17.43 -7.85 -4.29
C ARG A 61 -15.91 -7.60 -4.23
N TYR A 62 -15.43 -7.06 -3.09
CA TYR A 62 -14.00 -6.86 -2.86
C TYR A 62 -13.26 -8.19 -2.86
N LEU A 63 -13.75 -9.17 -2.10
CA LEU A 63 -13.15 -10.50 -1.99
C LEU A 63 -13.23 -11.28 -3.31
N GLY A 64 -14.32 -11.13 -4.07
CA GLY A 64 -14.46 -11.72 -5.42
C GLY A 64 -13.43 -11.16 -6.38
N ARG A 65 -13.30 -9.82 -6.47
CA ARG A 65 -12.27 -9.18 -7.32
C ARG A 65 -10.85 -9.55 -6.88
N GLU A 66 -10.62 -9.63 -5.57
CA GLU A 66 -9.34 -10.10 -5.05
C GLU A 66 -9.01 -11.52 -5.52
N GLN A 67 -10.01 -12.41 -5.57
CA GLN A 67 -9.83 -13.76 -6.11
C GLN A 67 -9.40 -13.73 -7.58
N ASP A 68 -10.06 -12.93 -8.40
CA ASP A 68 -9.74 -12.79 -9.82
C ASP A 68 -8.32 -12.25 -10.03
N LEU A 69 -7.91 -11.25 -9.25
CA LEU A 69 -6.55 -10.69 -9.28
C LEU A 69 -5.47 -11.73 -8.98
N PHE A 70 -5.70 -12.56 -7.96
CA PHE A 70 -4.74 -13.60 -7.58
C PHE A 70 -4.69 -14.72 -8.62
N GLU A 71 -5.82 -15.09 -9.20
CA GLU A 71 -5.88 -16.09 -10.26
C GLU A 71 -5.20 -15.58 -11.54
N GLU A 72 -5.47 -14.33 -11.97
CA GLU A 72 -4.78 -13.68 -13.09
C GLU A 72 -3.26 -13.63 -12.86
N THR A 73 -2.85 -13.29 -11.63
CA THR A 73 -1.44 -13.27 -11.27
C THR A 73 -0.80 -14.65 -11.43
N ARG A 74 -1.45 -15.69 -10.93
CA ARG A 74 -0.95 -17.07 -10.94
C ARG A 74 -0.90 -17.67 -12.34
N THR A 75 -1.98 -17.53 -13.11
CA THR A 75 -2.15 -18.21 -14.41
C THR A 75 -1.72 -17.35 -15.60
N GLY A 76 -1.68 -16.03 -15.45
CA GLY A 76 -1.26 -15.07 -16.46
C GLY A 76 0.19 -14.62 -16.26
N LEU A 77 0.41 -13.70 -15.32
CA LEU A 77 1.71 -13.02 -15.18
C LEU A 77 2.86 -13.95 -14.77
N LEU A 78 2.58 -14.95 -13.94
CA LEU A 78 3.59 -15.84 -13.37
C LEU A 78 3.57 -17.24 -13.96
N GLN A 79 2.82 -17.47 -15.05
CA GLN A 79 2.79 -18.75 -15.73
C GLN A 79 4.16 -19.14 -16.30
N SER A 80 4.95 -18.15 -16.71
CA SER A 80 6.27 -18.35 -17.28
C SER A 80 7.32 -17.56 -16.51
N ILE A 81 8.00 -18.22 -15.56
CA ILE A 81 9.12 -17.64 -14.81
C ILE A 81 10.40 -17.83 -15.64
N PRO A 82 11.20 -16.78 -15.87
CA PRO A 82 12.48 -16.89 -16.55
C PRO A 82 13.37 -17.99 -15.95
N LEU A 83 14.10 -18.71 -16.77
CA LEU A 83 14.88 -19.88 -16.33
C LEU A 83 15.89 -19.52 -15.23
N GLU A 84 16.54 -18.37 -15.36
CA GLU A 84 17.49 -17.85 -14.37
C GLU A 84 16.83 -17.45 -13.04
N GLN A 85 15.50 -17.35 -13.00
CA GLN A 85 14.70 -17.05 -11.82
C GLN A 85 14.00 -18.28 -11.22
N GLN A 86 14.17 -19.45 -11.82
CA GLN A 86 13.67 -20.73 -11.31
C GLN A 86 14.56 -21.23 -10.16
N LEU A 87 14.58 -20.47 -9.08
CA LEU A 87 15.44 -20.68 -7.91
C LEU A 87 14.62 -21.14 -6.70
N PRO A 88 15.15 -22.02 -5.84
CA PRO A 88 14.46 -22.51 -4.65
C PRO A 88 13.99 -21.41 -3.69
N GLY A 89 14.62 -20.23 -3.74
CA GLY A 89 14.21 -19.09 -2.94
C GLY A 89 13.10 -18.23 -3.55
N ASN A 90 12.74 -18.40 -4.84
CA ASN A 90 11.80 -17.52 -5.51
C ASN A 90 10.34 -17.89 -5.16
N ARG A 91 9.60 -16.96 -4.55
CA ARG A 91 8.18 -17.15 -4.18
C ARG A 91 7.22 -17.36 -5.35
N TYR A 92 7.64 -17.03 -6.56
CA TYR A 92 6.83 -17.15 -7.76
C TYR A 92 7.09 -18.42 -8.57
N TRP A 93 8.15 -19.16 -8.25
CA TRP A 93 8.44 -20.43 -8.91
C TRP A 93 7.72 -21.60 -8.24
N ALA A 94 6.91 -22.36 -9.00
CA ALA A 94 6.01 -23.37 -8.46
C ALA A 94 6.73 -24.53 -7.71
N GLN A 95 8.01 -24.80 -8.03
CA GLN A 95 8.81 -25.82 -7.34
C GLN A 95 9.59 -25.24 -6.14
N SER A 96 9.48 -23.95 -5.86
CA SER A 96 10.10 -23.33 -4.69
C SER A 96 9.35 -23.71 -3.41
N PRO A 97 10.05 -24.03 -2.31
CA PRO A 97 9.41 -24.19 -0.99
C PRO A 97 8.77 -22.87 -0.50
N ASN A 98 9.19 -21.74 -1.08
CA ASN A 98 8.61 -20.42 -0.78
C ASN A 98 7.45 -20.03 -1.71
N TYR A 99 7.00 -20.96 -2.59
CA TYR A 99 5.91 -20.68 -3.49
C TYR A 99 4.65 -20.27 -2.73
N GLN A 100 4.17 -19.06 -3.00
CA GLN A 100 3.12 -18.44 -2.17
C GLN A 100 1.80 -19.22 -2.16
N TRP A 101 1.51 -20.01 -3.20
CA TRP A 101 0.30 -20.86 -3.28
C TRP A 101 0.50 -22.30 -2.77
N LEU A 102 1.67 -22.63 -2.20
CA LEU A 102 1.91 -23.93 -1.59
C LEU A 102 1.25 -24.07 -0.21
N PHE A 103 0.96 -22.96 0.44
CA PHE A 103 0.44 -22.93 1.80
C PHE A 103 -1.05 -23.31 1.80
N PRO A 104 -1.54 -24.02 2.84
CA PRO A 104 -2.94 -24.48 2.95
C PRO A 104 -3.96 -23.34 2.89
N ARG A 105 -3.54 -22.12 3.22
CA ARG A 105 -4.32 -20.89 3.10
C ARG A 105 -3.52 -19.85 2.33
N ASP A 106 -4.17 -19.17 1.40
CA ASP A 106 -3.59 -18.00 0.75
C ASP A 106 -3.62 -16.81 1.72
N TRP A 107 -2.54 -16.67 2.50
CA TRP A 107 -2.39 -15.63 3.50
C TRP A 107 -2.12 -14.23 2.92
N ASN A 108 -1.87 -14.14 1.62
CA ASN A 108 -1.70 -12.86 0.95
C ASN A 108 -3.04 -12.17 0.67
N ARG A 109 -4.15 -12.92 0.79
CA ARG A 109 -5.52 -12.44 0.60
C ARG A 109 -6.14 -12.00 1.91
N SER A 110 -7.19 -11.20 1.79
CA SER A 110 -8.06 -10.87 2.91
C SER A 110 -8.64 -12.13 3.55
N PHE A 111 -8.86 -12.08 4.85
CA PHE A 111 -9.51 -13.18 5.55
C PHE A 111 -10.38 -12.72 6.70
N GLU A 112 -11.40 -13.51 6.97
CA GLU A 112 -12.33 -13.32 8.06
C GLU A 112 -12.21 -14.46 9.07
N LEU A 113 -12.40 -14.12 10.35
CA LEU A 113 -12.61 -15.09 11.44
C LEU A 113 -13.90 -14.71 12.14
N ARG A 114 -14.88 -15.64 12.13
CA ARG A 114 -16.19 -15.45 12.73
C ARG A 114 -16.39 -16.38 13.91
N PRO A 115 -16.45 -15.88 15.14
CA PRO A 115 -16.76 -16.70 16.33
C PRO A 115 -18.26 -17.07 16.35
N ALA A 116 -18.58 -18.13 17.10
CA ALA A 116 -19.98 -18.53 17.28
C ALA A 116 -20.85 -17.45 17.95
N ARG A 117 -20.26 -16.71 18.90
CA ARG A 117 -20.87 -15.52 19.52
C ARG A 117 -19.95 -14.33 19.31
N ILE A 118 -20.53 -13.24 18.81
CA ILE A 118 -19.80 -12.01 18.51
C ILE A 118 -19.89 -11.05 19.69
N GLU A 119 -18.75 -10.75 20.32
CA GLU A 119 -18.61 -9.79 21.42
C GLU A 119 -18.15 -8.41 20.94
N GLY A 120 -17.60 -8.34 19.73
CA GLY A 120 -17.12 -7.11 19.11
C GLY A 120 -16.56 -7.38 17.72
N GLY A 121 -16.05 -6.35 17.05
CA GLY A 121 -15.44 -6.47 15.74
C GLY A 121 -14.04 -5.86 15.68
N ALA A 122 -13.21 -6.42 14.82
CA ALA A 122 -11.85 -5.92 14.60
C ALA A 122 -11.51 -5.84 13.10
N LEU A 123 -11.09 -4.66 12.65
CA LEU A 123 -10.45 -4.46 11.36
C LEU A 123 -8.94 -4.43 11.54
N LEU A 124 -8.24 -5.32 10.84
CA LEU A 124 -6.78 -5.42 10.89
C LEU A 124 -6.17 -4.95 9.58
N LEU A 125 -5.22 -4.01 9.65
CA LEU A 125 -4.56 -3.36 8.52
C LEU A 125 -3.05 -3.60 8.57
N HIS A 126 -2.51 -4.28 7.57
CA HIS A 126 -1.09 -4.63 7.47
C HIS A 126 -0.20 -3.46 7.00
N GLY A 127 1.11 -3.65 7.05
CA GLY A 127 2.11 -2.67 6.64
C GLY A 127 2.33 -2.59 5.13
N LEU A 128 3.14 -1.61 4.70
CA LEU A 128 3.56 -1.44 3.32
C LEU A 128 4.43 -2.64 2.88
N THR A 129 4.30 -3.08 1.64
CA THR A 129 4.89 -4.29 1.04
C THR A 129 4.47 -5.61 1.67
N ASP A 130 3.71 -5.57 2.76
CA ASP A 130 3.26 -6.72 3.55
C ASP A 130 1.92 -7.30 3.02
N SER A 131 1.33 -8.20 3.77
CA SER A 131 0.03 -8.80 3.48
C SER A 131 -0.74 -9.09 4.78
N PRO A 132 -2.01 -9.49 4.71
CA PRO A 132 -2.78 -9.88 5.89
C PRO A 132 -2.11 -10.98 6.76
N TYR A 133 -1.15 -11.72 6.21
CA TYR A 133 -0.37 -12.72 6.95
C TYR A 133 0.24 -12.17 8.24
N SER A 134 0.79 -10.95 8.23
CA SER A 134 1.45 -10.37 9.41
C SER A 134 0.48 -10.17 10.57
N MET A 135 -0.81 -10.02 10.28
CA MET A 135 -1.84 -9.77 11.26
C MET A 135 -2.45 -11.06 11.85
N ARG A 136 -2.08 -12.25 11.35
CA ARG A 136 -2.74 -13.54 11.69
C ARG A 136 -2.72 -13.89 13.17
N ALA A 137 -1.62 -13.60 13.87
CA ALA A 137 -1.50 -13.90 15.30
C ALA A 137 -2.46 -13.04 16.14
N ILE A 138 -2.55 -11.75 15.81
CA ILE A 138 -3.48 -10.82 16.45
C ILE A 138 -4.92 -11.18 16.08
N ALA A 139 -5.16 -11.52 14.81
CA ALA A 139 -6.47 -11.99 14.36
C ALA A 139 -6.95 -13.19 15.18
N ARG A 140 -6.08 -14.18 15.40
CA ARG A 140 -6.40 -15.36 16.22
C ARG A 140 -6.68 -14.98 17.68
N ALA A 141 -5.84 -14.14 18.28
CA ALA A 141 -6.00 -13.73 19.67
C ALA A 141 -7.31 -12.93 19.90
N LEU A 142 -7.76 -12.15 18.92
CA LEU A 142 -9.03 -11.43 18.99
C LEU A 142 -10.23 -12.37 18.74
N PHE A 143 -10.12 -13.28 17.78
CA PHE A 143 -11.12 -14.31 17.53
C PHE A 143 -11.38 -15.17 18.78
N ASP A 144 -10.31 -15.60 19.48
CA ASP A 144 -10.44 -16.38 20.70
C ASP A 144 -11.10 -15.62 21.85
N ARG A 145 -11.22 -14.27 21.71
CA ARG A 145 -11.97 -13.39 22.64
C ARG A 145 -13.37 -13.02 22.12
N GLY A 146 -13.85 -13.71 21.11
CA GLY A 146 -15.19 -13.50 20.58
C GLY A 146 -15.31 -12.32 19.60
N TYR A 147 -14.20 -11.78 19.09
CA TYR A 147 -14.28 -10.74 18.07
C TYR A 147 -14.50 -11.34 16.67
N TYR A 148 -15.45 -10.79 15.92
CA TYR A 148 -15.44 -10.93 14.48
C TYR A 148 -14.22 -10.18 13.93
N VAL A 149 -13.38 -10.84 13.16
CA VAL A 149 -12.12 -10.25 12.67
C VAL A 149 -12.11 -10.24 11.16
N LEU A 150 -11.83 -9.07 10.58
CA LEU A 150 -11.48 -8.88 9.17
C LEU A 150 -10.04 -8.41 9.07
N ALA A 151 -9.15 -9.25 8.53
CA ALA A 151 -7.82 -8.84 8.10
C ALA A 151 -7.87 -8.52 6.61
N LEU A 152 -7.85 -7.24 6.26
CA LEU A 152 -8.08 -6.75 4.90
C LEU A 152 -6.75 -6.59 4.15
N ARG A 153 -6.67 -7.13 2.93
CA ARG A 153 -5.59 -6.83 1.99
C ARG A 153 -5.77 -5.40 1.46
N MET A 154 -4.74 -4.61 1.52
CA MET A 154 -4.74 -3.30 0.87
C MET A 154 -4.52 -3.44 -0.64
N PRO A 155 -5.18 -2.62 -1.48
CA PRO A 155 -4.93 -2.58 -2.92
C PRO A 155 -3.43 -2.53 -3.25
N GLY A 156 -3.01 -3.25 -4.27
CA GLY A 156 -1.62 -3.33 -4.73
C GLY A 156 -0.72 -4.30 -3.95
N HIS A 157 -1.23 -4.96 -2.90
CA HIS A 157 -0.43 -5.87 -2.08
C HIS A 157 -0.73 -7.35 -2.38
N GLY A 158 0.19 -8.23 -1.98
CA GLY A 158 0.00 -9.68 -1.98
C GLY A 158 0.26 -10.37 -3.33
N THR A 159 0.03 -9.72 -4.46
CA THR A 159 0.22 -10.26 -5.82
C THR A 159 1.68 -10.13 -6.28
N VAL A 160 2.02 -9.02 -6.94
CA VAL A 160 3.39 -8.70 -7.41
C VAL A 160 3.77 -7.27 -7.04
N PRO A 161 5.07 -6.97 -6.86
CA PRO A 161 5.50 -5.61 -6.48
C PRO A 161 5.08 -4.51 -7.46
N ALA A 162 4.94 -4.83 -8.76
CA ALA A 162 4.48 -3.89 -9.78
C ALA A 162 3.06 -3.34 -9.49
N ALA A 163 2.19 -4.13 -8.86
CA ALA A 163 0.84 -3.70 -8.48
C ALA A 163 0.88 -2.54 -7.45
N LEU A 164 1.85 -2.59 -6.53
CA LEU A 164 2.04 -1.52 -5.54
C LEU A 164 2.50 -0.20 -6.18
N ALA A 165 3.13 -0.25 -7.36
CA ALA A 165 3.52 0.94 -8.10
C ALA A 165 2.32 1.68 -8.75
N GLN A 166 1.17 1.04 -8.90
CA GLN A 166 0.01 1.57 -9.62
C GLN A 166 -1.09 2.15 -8.71
N VAL A 167 -1.08 1.83 -7.42
CA VAL A 167 -2.10 2.26 -6.45
C VAL A 167 -1.81 3.63 -5.86
N THR A 168 -2.84 4.23 -5.26
CA THR A 168 -2.79 5.51 -4.56
C THR A 168 -3.14 5.35 -3.08
N TRP A 169 -2.81 6.33 -2.25
CA TRP A 169 -3.23 6.32 -0.84
C TRP A 169 -4.75 6.44 -0.70
N GLN A 170 -5.42 7.06 -1.69
CA GLN A 170 -6.88 7.15 -1.75
C GLN A 170 -7.51 5.77 -1.88
N ASP A 171 -6.91 4.86 -2.67
CA ASP A 171 -7.37 3.49 -2.82
C ASP A 171 -7.28 2.74 -1.48
N TRP A 172 -6.19 2.93 -0.73
CA TRP A 172 -6.05 2.35 0.60
C TRP A 172 -7.07 2.92 1.60
N MET A 173 -7.33 4.24 1.57
CA MET A 173 -8.34 4.83 2.43
C MET A 173 -9.75 4.36 2.08
N ALA A 174 -10.07 4.22 0.79
CA ALA A 174 -11.36 3.69 0.35
C ALA A 174 -11.55 2.23 0.81
N ALA A 175 -10.51 1.38 0.66
CA ALA A 175 -10.50 0.01 1.19
C ALA A 175 -10.64 -0.02 2.72
N THR A 176 -9.95 0.88 3.44
CA THR A 176 -10.08 0.99 4.90
C THR A 176 -11.50 1.33 5.33
N ARG A 177 -12.15 2.29 4.65
CA ARG A 177 -13.54 2.66 4.90
C ARG A 177 -14.50 1.52 4.59
N LEU A 178 -14.28 0.80 3.49
CA LEU A 178 -15.04 -0.40 3.15
C LEU A 178 -14.91 -1.45 4.26
N GLY A 179 -13.69 -1.77 4.70
CA GLY A 179 -13.44 -2.73 5.77
C GLY A 179 -14.13 -2.32 7.09
N ALA A 180 -14.07 -1.03 7.46
CA ALA A 180 -14.74 -0.53 8.66
C ALA A 180 -16.26 -0.68 8.58
N ARG A 181 -16.89 -0.35 7.42
CA ARG A 181 -18.32 -0.57 7.19
C ARG A 181 -18.67 -2.06 7.25
N ALA A 182 -17.86 -2.91 6.62
CA ALA A 182 -18.06 -4.35 6.61
C ALA A 182 -18.03 -4.94 8.03
N VAL A 183 -17.03 -4.59 8.84
CA VAL A 183 -16.98 -5.06 10.24
C VAL A 183 -18.17 -4.52 11.03
N ARG A 184 -18.51 -3.24 10.92
CA ARG A 184 -19.64 -2.64 11.64
C ARG A 184 -20.97 -3.32 11.28
N SER A 185 -21.18 -3.70 10.01
CA SER A 185 -22.40 -4.41 9.60
C SER A 185 -22.53 -5.82 10.20
N GLN A 186 -21.42 -6.46 10.55
CA GLN A 186 -21.39 -7.79 11.16
C GLN A 186 -21.65 -7.79 12.67
N ILE A 187 -21.31 -6.69 13.35
CA ILE A 187 -21.37 -6.60 14.81
C ILE A 187 -22.55 -5.76 15.32
N GLY A 188 -23.21 -5.02 14.44
CA GLY A 188 -24.26 -4.07 14.82
C GLY A 188 -23.70 -2.75 15.38
N ALA A 189 -24.60 -1.86 15.80
CA ALA A 189 -24.26 -0.50 16.22
C ALA A 189 -23.57 -0.44 17.59
N ASP A 190 -24.00 -1.26 18.53
CA ASP A 190 -23.64 -1.16 19.95
C ASP A 190 -22.39 -1.96 20.34
N ALA A 191 -22.00 -2.95 19.54
CA ALA A 191 -20.81 -3.76 19.82
C ALA A 191 -19.52 -2.98 19.53
N PRO A 192 -18.45 -3.17 20.32
CA PRO A 192 -17.20 -2.40 20.16
C PRO A 192 -16.49 -2.74 18.85
N LEU A 193 -16.09 -1.70 18.13
CA LEU A 193 -15.25 -1.77 16.94
C LEU A 193 -13.80 -1.42 17.30
N LEU A 194 -12.89 -2.36 17.04
CA LEU A 194 -11.45 -2.21 17.19
C LEU A 194 -10.80 -2.06 15.83
N MET A 195 -9.89 -1.10 15.67
CA MET A 195 -8.98 -1.04 14.52
C MET A 195 -7.55 -1.30 14.99
N VAL A 196 -6.86 -2.23 14.33
CA VAL A 196 -5.46 -2.57 14.61
C VAL A 196 -4.65 -2.36 13.35
N GLY A 197 -3.69 -1.46 13.40
CA GLY A 197 -2.85 -1.14 12.26
C GLY A 197 -1.36 -1.37 12.54
N TYR A 198 -0.66 -1.91 11.56
CA TYR A 198 0.79 -2.05 11.57
C TYR A 198 1.42 -1.13 10.53
N SER A 199 2.41 -0.32 10.93
CA SER A 199 3.18 0.57 10.05
C SER A 199 2.27 1.48 9.22
N ASN A 200 2.18 1.30 7.89
CA ASN A 200 1.24 2.00 7.01
C ASN A 200 -0.23 1.79 7.44
N GLY A 201 -0.61 0.56 7.79
CA GLY A 201 -1.95 0.26 8.29
C GLY A 201 -2.31 1.04 9.56
N ALA A 202 -1.32 1.32 10.41
CA ALA A 202 -1.53 2.18 11.58
C ALA A 202 -1.80 3.65 11.18
N ALA A 203 -1.10 4.17 10.18
CA ALA A 203 -1.36 5.52 9.64
C ALA A 203 -2.76 5.62 9.03
N LEU A 204 -3.19 4.60 8.27
CA LEU A 204 -4.54 4.51 7.71
C LEU A 204 -5.62 4.45 8.81
N SER A 205 -5.38 3.70 9.89
CA SER A 205 -6.28 3.63 11.05
C SER A 205 -6.47 5.00 11.71
N VAL A 206 -5.38 5.73 11.93
CA VAL A 206 -5.44 7.10 12.48
C VAL A 206 -6.19 8.03 11.55
N LYS A 207 -5.88 8.00 10.24
CA LYS A 207 -6.56 8.84 9.24
C LYS A 207 -8.05 8.54 9.18
N HIS A 208 -8.44 7.26 9.16
CA HIS A 208 -9.84 6.86 9.18
C HIS A 208 -10.56 7.40 10.43
N GLN A 209 -9.96 7.26 11.60
CA GLN A 209 -10.54 7.74 12.85
C GLN A 209 -10.74 9.25 12.85
N LEU A 210 -9.79 10.02 12.31
CA LEU A 210 -9.90 11.47 12.17
C LEU A 210 -11.02 11.85 11.19
N ASP A 211 -11.15 11.13 10.07
CA ASP A 211 -12.24 11.36 9.12
C ASP A 211 -13.61 11.06 9.75
N ALA A 212 -13.71 9.97 10.53
CA ALA A 212 -14.93 9.58 11.21
C ALA A 212 -15.34 10.56 12.35
N LEU A 213 -14.46 11.46 12.80
CA LEU A 213 -14.83 12.56 13.69
C LEU A 213 -15.57 13.69 12.97
N GLU A 214 -15.34 13.82 11.66
CA GLU A 214 -15.90 14.88 10.82
C GLU A 214 -17.08 14.38 9.95
N ASP A 215 -17.09 13.08 9.63
CA ASP A 215 -18.11 12.44 8.79
C ASP A 215 -18.79 11.31 9.57
N ALA A 216 -20.02 11.60 10.06
CA ALA A 216 -20.82 10.65 10.83
C ALA A 216 -21.28 9.42 10.03
N SER A 217 -21.14 9.40 8.70
CA SER A 217 -21.44 8.23 7.86
C SER A 217 -20.37 7.15 7.97
N LEU A 218 -19.16 7.49 8.46
CA LEU A 218 -18.07 6.57 8.63
C LEU A 218 -18.14 5.89 10.01
N PRO A 219 -18.02 4.54 10.07
CA PRO A 219 -17.96 3.84 11.34
C PRO A 219 -16.75 4.29 12.17
N ARG A 220 -17.03 4.84 13.34
CA ARG A 220 -15.99 5.23 14.29
C ARG A 220 -15.53 4.02 15.08
N ALA A 221 -14.22 3.83 15.21
CA ALA A 221 -13.66 2.82 16.09
C ALA A 221 -13.71 3.29 17.54
N ASP A 222 -14.08 2.39 18.46
CA ASP A 222 -14.06 2.63 19.90
C ASP A 222 -12.65 2.61 20.45
N ARG A 223 -11.78 1.81 19.82
CA ARG A 223 -10.35 1.71 20.17
C ARG A 223 -9.52 1.52 18.91
N ILE A 224 -8.31 2.11 18.91
CA ILE A 224 -7.30 1.89 17.89
C ILE A 224 -6.01 1.39 18.54
N VAL A 225 -5.40 0.35 17.95
CA VAL A 225 -4.09 -0.16 18.35
C VAL A 225 -3.11 0.10 17.21
N LEU A 226 -2.05 0.82 17.52
CA LEU A 226 -1.07 1.26 16.55
C LEU A 226 0.28 0.58 16.82
N MET A 227 0.73 -0.24 15.88
CA MET A 227 2.03 -0.91 15.95
C MET A 227 2.99 -0.22 15.00
N SER A 228 4.05 0.38 15.54
CA SER A 228 5.08 1.11 14.76
C SER A 228 4.50 2.05 13.71
N PRO A 229 3.59 2.98 14.08
CA PRO A 229 2.85 3.78 13.12
C PRO A 229 3.76 4.64 12.25
N MET A 230 3.57 4.58 10.94
CA MET A 230 4.33 5.36 9.97
C MET A 230 3.74 6.77 9.85
N ILE A 231 4.10 7.66 10.79
CA ILE A 231 3.61 9.03 10.89
C ILE A 231 4.80 10.00 10.84
N GLY A 232 4.74 10.97 9.93
CA GLY A 232 5.73 12.05 9.85
C GLY A 232 7.01 11.66 9.11
N ILE A 233 6.94 11.60 7.79
CA ILE A 233 8.03 11.26 6.88
C ILE A 233 8.67 12.55 6.33
N SER A 234 9.96 12.48 5.88
CA SER A 234 10.77 13.62 5.40
C SER A 234 10.32 14.17 4.02
N PRO A 235 10.47 15.47 3.71
CA PRO A 235 10.01 16.12 2.46
C PRO A 235 10.66 15.64 1.15
N SER A 236 11.73 14.85 1.21
CA SER A 236 12.50 14.42 0.03
C SER A 236 11.74 13.51 -0.96
N ALA A 237 10.64 12.87 -0.56
CA ALA A 237 9.87 11.98 -1.44
C ALA A 237 8.98 12.71 -2.46
N ALA A 238 8.71 14.00 -2.30
CA ALA A 238 8.04 14.78 -3.35
C ALA A 238 8.88 14.83 -4.64
N LEU A 239 10.21 14.96 -4.50
CA LEU A 239 11.15 14.90 -5.63
C LEU A 239 11.21 13.48 -6.23
N ALA A 240 11.22 12.46 -5.40
CA ALA A 240 11.21 11.08 -5.84
C ALA A 240 9.99 10.74 -6.73
N ARG A 241 8.80 11.28 -6.41
CA ARG A 241 7.60 11.11 -7.23
C ARG A 241 7.73 11.73 -8.62
N LEU A 242 8.33 12.91 -8.73
CA LEU A 242 8.58 13.55 -10.01
C LEU A 242 9.52 12.69 -10.87
N LEU A 243 10.56 12.14 -10.28
CA LEU A 243 11.53 11.26 -10.93
C LEU A 243 10.92 9.91 -11.33
N GLY A 244 10.06 9.34 -10.49
CA GLY A 244 9.32 8.11 -10.79
C GLY A 244 8.41 8.23 -12.01
N ARG A 245 7.89 9.44 -12.31
CA ARG A 245 7.12 9.69 -13.53
C ARG A 245 7.92 9.56 -14.82
N LEU A 246 9.24 9.59 -14.75
CA LEU A 246 10.10 9.38 -15.92
C LEU A 246 10.30 7.89 -16.24
N SER A 247 9.84 6.98 -15.39
CA SER A 247 10.03 5.52 -15.54
C SER A 247 9.35 4.91 -16.77
N PHE A 248 8.41 5.64 -17.43
CA PHE A 248 7.84 5.22 -18.72
C PHE A 248 8.87 5.20 -19.86
N ILE A 249 10.01 5.92 -19.69
CA ILE A 249 11.12 5.87 -20.63
C ILE A 249 11.99 4.66 -20.25
N PRO A 250 12.30 3.70 -21.17
CA PRO A 250 13.04 2.48 -20.85
C PRO A 250 14.36 2.72 -20.11
N PHE A 251 15.06 3.80 -20.45
CA PHE A 251 16.29 4.21 -19.77
C PHE A 251 16.10 4.49 -18.28
N PHE A 252 14.90 4.93 -17.87
CA PHE A 252 14.54 5.28 -16.50
C PHE A 252 13.66 4.21 -15.83
N ALA A 253 13.40 3.06 -16.44
CA ALA A 253 12.50 2.04 -15.89
C ALA A 253 12.89 1.63 -14.45
N LYS A 254 14.19 1.44 -14.20
CA LYS A 254 14.70 1.11 -12.85
C LYS A 254 14.54 2.25 -11.85
N SER A 255 14.36 3.50 -12.28
CA SER A 255 14.14 4.63 -11.37
C SER A 255 12.75 4.64 -10.73
N ALA A 256 11.84 3.77 -11.15
CA ALA A 256 10.60 3.50 -10.43
C ALA A 256 10.80 2.69 -9.13
N TRP A 257 12.03 2.26 -8.85
CA TRP A 257 12.36 1.37 -7.73
C TRP A 257 13.39 2.03 -6.82
N THR A 258 13.14 1.98 -5.52
CA THR A 258 14.15 2.32 -4.51
C THR A 258 15.03 1.11 -4.20
N GLU A 259 14.47 -0.10 -4.33
CA GLU A 259 15.15 -1.34 -4.07
C GLU A 259 14.57 -2.45 -4.95
N VAL A 260 15.43 -3.25 -5.56
CA VAL A 260 15.09 -4.46 -6.32
C VAL A 260 15.86 -5.61 -5.69
N GLN A 261 15.13 -6.56 -5.12
CA GLN A 261 15.68 -7.73 -4.45
C GLN A 261 15.07 -9.03 -4.98
N PRO A 262 15.71 -10.19 -4.77
CA PRO A 262 15.09 -11.48 -4.99
C PRO A 262 13.82 -11.61 -4.14
N GLU A 263 12.72 -12.05 -4.75
CA GLU A 263 11.42 -12.22 -4.08
C GLU A 263 11.37 -13.58 -3.38
N PHE A 264 11.92 -13.65 -2.16
CA PHE A 264 12.03 -14.90 -1.40
C PHE A 264 10.97 -15.05 -0.28
N ASN A 265 10.39 -13.95 0.18
CA ASN A 265 9.39 -14.03 1.24
C ASN A 265 8.00 -14.30 0.64
N PRO A 266 7.32 -15.40 0.99
CA PRO A 266 6.02 -15.75 0.41
C PRO A 266 4.90 -14.75 0.74
N PHE A 267 5.04 -13.92 1.77
CA PHE A 267 3.98 -13.08 2.31
C PHE A 267 4.28 -11.58 2.31
N LYS A 268 5.45 -11.20 1.81
CA LYS A 268 5.89 -9.79 1.77
C LYS A 268 6.73 -9.57 0.52
N PHE A 269 6.55 -8.41 -0.14
CA PHE A 269 7.45 -8.01 -1.22
C PHE A 269 8.82 -7.63 -0.66
N ASN A 270 9.87 -8.14 -1.27
CA ASN A 270 11.25 -7.81 -0.95
C ASN A 270 11.69 -6.55 -1.73
N SER A 271 11.20 -6.39 -2.96
CA SER A 271 11.44 -5.20 -3.77
C SER A 271 10.52 -4.06 -3.35
N PHE A 272 11.03 -2.83 -3.43
CA PHE A 272 10.32 -1.65 -2.97
C PHE A 272 10.15 -0.63 -4.10
N PRO A 273 8.94 -0.46 -4.66
CA PRO A 273 8.69 0.56 -5.66
C PRO A 273 8.72 1.96 -5.04
N LEU A 274 9.27 2.91 -5.80
CA LEU A 274 9.35 4.32 -5.39
C LEU A 274 7.97 4.91 -5.08
N ASN A 275 6.94 4.50 -5.81
CA ASN A 275 5.57 4.91 -5.53
C ASN A 275 5.15 4.57 -4.10
N GLY A 276 5.51 3.40 -3.58
CA GLY A 276 5.27 3.03 -2.19
C GLY A 276 5.84 4.05 -1.19
N ALA A 277 7.08 4.51 -1.42
CA ALA A 277 7.67 5.59 -0.63
C ALA A 277 6.88 6.90 -0.79
N CYS A 278 6.46 7.25 -2.01
CA CYS A 278 5.70 8.46 -2.30
C CYS A 278 4.30 8.47 -1.67
N LEU A 279 3.63 7.33 -1.62
CA LEU A 279 2.30 7.19 -1.01
C LEU A 279 2.31 7.54 0.48
N LEU A 280 3.41 7.24 1.17
CA LEU A 280 3.61 7.60 2.57
C LEU A 280 3.63 9.12 2.78
N TYR A 281 4.04 9.90 1.78
CA TYR A 281 4.13 11.36 1.83
C TYR A 281 2.86 12.08 1.43
N THR A 282 2.12 11.51 0.52
CA THR A 282 0.90 12.12 0.01
C THR A 282 -0.31 11.75 0.86
N SER A 283 -0.16 10.78 1.74
CA SER A 283 -1.14 10.48 2.77
C SER A 283 -1.20 11.68 3.73
N PRO A 284 -2.36 12.37 3.88
CA PRO A 284 -2.47 13.52 4.76
C PRO A 284 -2.06 13.13 6.18
N SER A 285 -1.01 13.77 6.69
CA SER A 285 -0.58 13.58 8.07
C SER A 285 -1.64 14.18 9.02
N PRO A 286 -1.91 13.54 10.17
CA PRO A 286 -2.70 14.19 11.23
C PRO A 286 -2.17 15.58 11.62
N ARG A 287 -0.87 15.84 11.42
CA ARG A 287 -0.24 17.16 11.65
C ARG A 287 -0.68 18.24 10.66
N ASP A 288 -1.13 17.87 9.45
CA ASP A 288 -1.53 18.85 8.45
C ASP A 288 -2.83 19.56 8.86
N ARG A 289 -3.71 18.89 9.59
CA ARG A 289 -4.95 19.46 10.13
C ARG A 289 -4.73 20.40 11.30
N THR A 290 -3.69 20.19 12.12
CA THR A 290 -3.37 21.09 13.23
C THR A 290 -2.78 22.40 12.75
N ARG A 291 -2.03 22.41 11.64
CA ARG A 291 -1.51 23.64 11.03
C ARG A 291 -2.59 24.53 10.41
N SER A 292 -3.65 23.96 9.85
CA SER A 292 -4.76 24.73 9.26
C SER A 292 -5.70 25.37 10.30
N ARG A 293 -5.59 24.98 11.58
CA ARG A 293 -6.41 25.51 12.69
C ARG A 293 -5.67 26.47 13.60
N MET A 294 -4.38 26.72 13.40
CA MET A 294 -3.70 27.80 14.14
C MET A 294 -4.17 29.15 13.57
N PRO A 295 -4.75 30.04 14.39
CA PRO A 295 -5.02 31.41 13.96
C PRO A 295 -3.69 32.01 13.51
N SER A 296 -3.67 32.67 12.34
CA SER A 296 -2.57 33.52 11.98
C SER A 296 -2.42 34.52 13.13
N SER A 297 -1.32 34.41 13.88
CA SER A 297 -0.97 35.42 14.90
C SER A 297 -0.88 36.76 14.18
N ALA A 298 -1.79 37.65 14.56
CA ALA A 298 -1.77 39.06 14.20
C ALA A 298 -0.52 39.73 14.77
#